data_91bc413c2c92080fee060669f94e2524
#
_entry.id   91bc413c2c92080fee060669f94e2524
#
_cell.length_a   1.000
_cell.length_b   1.000
_cell.length_c   1.000
_cell.angle_alpha   90.00
_cell.angle_beta   90.00
_cell.angle_gamma   90.00
#
_symmetry.space_group_name_H-M   'P 1'
#
loop_
_entity.id
_entity.type
_entity.pdbx_description
1 polymer ?
#
loop_
_entity_poly.entity_id
_entity_poly.type
_entity_poly.pdbx_seq_one_letter_code
_entity_poly.pdbx_strand_id
1 'polypeptide(L)'
;MDGLSELLNALPSDGYFRNDNQTTKVQKEVQVTPNSIEEETISIGNKYLPKSLFREQYKKSWENNPEINAIIDNDPIIERIIQTESSNDPNAESRVGAQGLMQIMKNTAKDPGFGVSPISEKDRLDPVKNVRFGSEYFNALRNKFGGDNKLALMAYNWGYGNVRKWIAGGSDPDKIPSETVGYLEKILGPESTMEEPMGMASLEVEDEVMVSNKGGRIER
;
A
#
# COMPACT_ATOMS: atom_id res chain seq x y z
N MET A 1 -35.93 8.63 -13.85
CA MET A 1 -34.89 9.28 -13.02
C MET A 1 -34.29 8.19 -12.18
N ASP A 2 -33.00 8.01 -12.34
CA ASP A 2 -32.29 6.82 -11.92
C ASP A 2 -31.98 6.94 -10.43
N GLY A 3 -32.53 6.05 -9.61
CA GLY A 3 -32.36 6.08 -8.14
C GLY A 3 -30.90 5.99 -7.67
N LEU A 4 -30.00 5.62 -8.58
CA LEU A 4 -28.55 5.62 -8.36
C LEU A 4 -27.98 7.04 -8.25
N SER A 5 -28.48 7.99 -9.05
CA SER A 5 -28.00 9.39 -9.03
C SER A 5 -28.37 10.09 -7.74
N GLU A 6 -29.54 9.78 -7.16
CA GLU A 6 -29.93 10.32 -5.85
C GLU A 6 -29.13 9.71 -4.70
N LEU A 7 -28.76 8.43 -4.81
CA LEU A 7 -27.91 7.76 -3.81
C LEU A 7 -26.48 8.32 -3.80
N LEU A 8 -25.94 8.60 -4.97
CA LEU A 8 -24.58 9.13 -5.14
C LEU A 8 -24.47 10.58 -4.64
N ASN A 9 -25.55 11.37 -4.80
CA ASN A 9 -25.62 12.75 -4.32
C ASN A 9 -25.84 12.88 -2.79
N ALA A 10 -26.18 11.78 -2.11
CA ALA A 10 -26.38 11.75 -0.66
C ALA A 10 -25.10 11.44 0.14
N LEU A 11 -23.99 11.17 -0.55
CA LEU A 11 -22.70 10.92 0.09
C LEU A 11 -21.95 12.25 0.30
N PRO A 12 -21.24 12.44 1.42
CA PRO A 12 -20.48 13.66 1.68
C PRO A 12 -19.42 13.89 0.61
N SER A 13 -19.32 15.11 0.11
CA SER A 13 -18.37 15.51 -0.93
C SER A 13 -16.90 15.51 -0.47
N ASP A 14 -16.67 15.35 0.82
CA ASP A 14 -15.36 15.40 1.47
C ASP A 14 -14.74 14.01 1.78
N GLY A 15 -15.43 12.93 1.39
CA GLY A 15 -14.90 11.56 1.53
C GLY A 15 -14.71 11.08 2.97
N TYR A 16 -15.09 11.87 3.98
CA TYR A 16 -14.94 11.51 5.39
C TYR A 16 -16.28 11.20 6.03
N PHE A 17 -16.48 9.96 6.47
CA PHE A 17 -17.51 9.63 7.43
C PHE A 17 -17.01 9.96 8.84
N ARG A 18 -17.59 11.00 9.48
CA ARG A 18 -17.41 11.20 10.92
C ARG A 18 -18.06 10.03 11.65
N ASN A 19 -17.24 9.23 12.30
CA ASN A 19 -17.65 8.17 13.20
C ASN A 19 -18.09 8.79 14.52
N ASP A 20 -19.37 9.12 14.65
CA ASP A 20 -19.98 9.32 15.98
C ASP A 20 -20.32 7.94 16.51
N ASN A 21 -19.42 7.39 17.33
CA ASN A 21 -19.56 6.26 18.25
C ASN A 21 -20.74 5.29 17.98
N GLN A 22 -20.75 4.58 16.86
CA GLN A 22 -21.56 3.37 16.72
C GLN A 22 -20.75 2.30 15.99
N THR A 23 -20.46 1.25 16.72
CA THR A 23 -19.83 0.03 16.21
C THR A 23 -20.74 -0.58 15.14
N THR A 24 -20.41 -0.40 13.86
CA THR A 24 -21.17 -1.00 12.76
C THR A 24 -20.80 -2.48 12.70
N LYS A 25 -21.69 -3.36 13.18
CA LYS A 25 -21.58 -4.80 12.94
C LYS A 25 -21.77 -5.07 11.45
N VAL A 26 -20.75 -5.59 10.80
CA VAL A 26 -20.86 -6.17 9.47
C VAL A 26 -21.66 -7.47 9.60
N GLN A 27 -22.94 -7.44 9.22
CA GLN A 27 -23.74 -8.64 9.05
C GLN A 27 -23.67 -9.09 7.60
N LYS A 28 -23.20 -10.30 7.39
CA LYS A 28 -23.15 -10.95 6.10
C LYS A 28 -24.54 -11.54 5.82
N GLU A 29 -25.39 -10.79 5.14
CA GLU A 29 -26.65 -11.32 4.59
C GLU A 29 -26.45 -11.66 3.10
N VAL A 30 -26.48 -12.94 2.80
CA VAL A 30 -26.40 -13.47 1.43
C VAL A 30 -27.82 -13.57 0.90
N GLN A 31 -28.21 -12.69 -0.01
CA GLN A 31 -29.42 -12.87 -0.83
C GLN A 31 -29.05 -13.53 -2.15
N VAL A 32 -29.41 -14.80 -2.26
CA VAL A 32 -29.14 -15.62 -3.45
C VAL A 32 -30.23 -15.39 -4.49
N THR A 33 -29.90 -14.72 -5.59
CA THR A 33 -30.72 -14.75 -6.82
C THR A 33 -30.03 -15.65 -7.85
N PRO A 34 -30.76 -16.53 -8.56
CA PRO A 34 -30.16 -17.46 -9.50
C PRO A 34 -29.62 -16.67 -10.71
N ASN A 35 -28.32 -16.66 -10.90
CA ASN A 35 -27.57 -16.09 -12.04
C ASN A 35 -26.83 -14.75 -11.84
N SER A 36 -26.54 -14.33 -10.62
CA SER A 36 -25.65 -13.19 -10.39
C SER A 36 -24.38 -13.63 -9.65
N ILE A 37 -23.24 -13.16 -10.11
CA ILE A 37 -21.98 -13.14 -9.36
C ILE A 37 -22.34 -12.54 -7.99
N GLU A 38 -22.08 -13.27 -6.89
CA GLU A 38 -22.32 -12.80 -5.51
C GLU A 38 -21.51 -11.53 -5.27
N GLU A 39 -22.13 -10.37 -5.43
CA GLU A 39 -21.50 -9.10 -5.17
C GLU A 39 -21.58 -8.81 -3.67
N GLU A 40 -20.43 -8.76 -2.97
CA GLU A 40 -20.38 -8.38 -1.57
C GLU A 40 -20.87 -6.94 -1.40
N THR A 41 -21.81 -6.71 -0.48
CA THR A 41 -22.35 -5.39 -0.16
C THR A 41 -21.76 -4.83 1.13
N ILE A 42 -21.66 -3.51 1.20
CA ILE A 42 -21.26 -2.76 2.40
C ILE A 42 -22.47 -2.01 2.93
N SER A 43 -22.75 -2.12 4.23
CA SER A 43 -23.81 -1.38 4.90
C SER A 43 -23.32 0.00 5.32
N ILE A 44 -24.01 1.05 4.87
CA ILE A 44 -23.76 2.43 5.28
C ILE A 44 -25.08 2.99 5.83
N GLY A 45 -25.18 3.06 7.16
CA GLY A 45 -26.46 3.39 7.82
C GLY A 45 -27.52 2.33 7.49
N ASN A 46 -28.66 2.76 6.92
CA ASN A 46 -29.76 1.87 6.52
C ASN A 46 -29.73 1.46 5.04
N LYS A 47 -28.62 1.67 4.35
CA LYS A 47 -28.47 1.35 2.91
C LYS A 47 -27.37 0.34 2.69
N TYR A 48 -27.61 -0.59 1.75
CA TYR A 48 -26.64 -1.55 1.28
C TYR A 48 -26.14 -1.13 -0.09
N LEU A 49 -24.84 -0.93 -0.24
CA LEU A 49 -24.20 -0.62 -1.52
C LEU A 49 -23.30 -1.78 -1.94
N PRO A 50 -23.29 -2.14 -3.24
CA PRO A 50 -22.29 -3.06 -3.75
C PRO A 50 -20.87 -2.57 -3.46
N LYS A 51 -20.00 -3.47 -3.03
CA LYS A 51 -18.58 -3.15 -2.78
C LYS A 51 -17.90 -2.55 -4.02
N SER A 52 -18.30 -2.96 -5.21
CA SER A 52 -17.81 -2.42 -6.48
C SER A 52 -18.11 -0.94 -6.63
N LEU A 53 -19.36 -0.50 -6.34
CA LEU A 53 -19.75 0.91 -6.40
C LEU A 53 -19.06 1.74 -5.31
N PHE A 54 -18.91 1.18 -4.11
CA PHE A 54 -18.19 1.83 -3.03
C PHE A 54 -16.71 2.03 -3.43
N ARG A 55 -16.05 0.98 -3.92
CA ARG A 55 -14.67 1.06 -4.41
C ARG A 55 -14.51 2.07 -5.55
N GLU A 56 -15.42 2.07 -6.52
CA GLU A 56 -15.38 2.99 -7.65
C GLU A 56 -15.48 4.45 -7.20
N GLN A 57 -16.33 4.74 -6.22
CA GLN A 57 -16.48 6.10 -5.72
C GLN A 57 -15.30 6.56 -4.85
N TYR A 58 -14.76 5.69 -4.00
CA TYR A 58 -13.56 6.00 -3.22
C TYR A 58 -12.33 6.10 -4.12
N LYS A 59 -12.22 5.24 -5.12
CA LYS A 59 -11.21 5.32 -6.16
C LYS A 59 -11.21 6.68 -6.84
N LYS A 60 -12.39 7.20 -7.22
CA LYS A 60 -12.52 8.54 -7.82
C LYS A 60 -12.13 9.67 -6.88
N SER A 61 -12.34 9.55 -5.57
CA SER A 61 -12.08 10.64 -4.63
C SER A 61 -10.59 10.94 -4.45
N TRP A 62 -9.73 9.94 -4.35
CA TRP A 62 -8.29 10.15 -4.18
C TRP A 62 -7.52 10.21 -5.51
N GLU A 63 -8.00 9.53 -6.57
CA GLU A 63 -7.40 9.58 -7.92
C GLU A 63 -7.44 10.99 -8.53
N ASN A 64 -8.39 11.83 -8.14
CA ASN A 64 -8.45 13.24 -8.56
C ASN A 64 -7.76 14.19 -7.57
N ASN A 65 -7.08 13.69 -6.55
CA ASN A 65 -6.39 14.55 -5.59
C ASN A 65 -5.10 15.10 -6.24
N PRO A 66 -4.94 16.43 -6.33
CA PRO A 66 -3.82 17.04 -7.05
C PRO A 66 -2.45 16.72 -6.41
N GLU A 67 -2.40 16.49 -5.10
CA GLU A 67 -1.16 16.15 -4.42
C GLU A 67 -0.74 14.70 -4.71
N ILE A 68 -1.69 13.76 -4.68
CA ILE A 68 -1.42 12.36 -5.06
C ILE A 68 -1.00 12.27 -6.52
N ASN A 69 -1.72 12.99 -7.41
CA ASN A 69 -1.37 13.00 -8.82
C ASN A 69 0.03 13.57 -9.06
N ALA A 70 0.41 14.64 -8.37
CA ALA A 70 1.76 15.19 -8.47
C ALA A 70 2.85 14.20 -8.01
N ILE A 71 2.58 13.39 -6.98
CA ILE A 71 3.49 12.34 -6.54
C ILE A 71 3.64 11.25 -7.61
N ILE A 72 2.52 10.80 -8.20
CA ILE A 72 2.48 9.76 -9.23
C ILE A 72 3.14 10.26 -10.53
N ASP A 73 2.85 11.49 -10.95
CA ASP A 73 3.44 12.09 -12.15
C ASP A 73 4.97 12.23 -12.03
N ASN A 74 5.45 12.53 -10.82
CA ASN A 74 6.88 12.60 -10.55
C ASN A 74 7.56 11.22 -10.49
N ASP A 75 6.85 10.20 -10.04
CA ASP A 75 7.36 8.82 -9.94
C ASP A 75 6.25 7.79 -10.22
N PRO A 76 6.06 7.36 -11.49
CA PRO A 76 4.99 6.43 -11.87
C PRO A 76 5.05 5.05 -11.21
N ILE A 77 6.17 4.69 -10.58
CA ILE A 77 6.27 3.42 -9.83
C ILE A 77 5.34 3.42 -8.60
N ILE A 78 5.04 4.61 -8.05
CA ILE A 78 4.16 4.77 -6.89
C ILE A 78 2.74 4.30 -7.21
N GLU A 79 2.21 4.59 -8.40
CA GLU A 79 0.90 4.08 -8.82
C GLU A 79 0.85 2.55 -8.85
N ARG A 80 1.91 1.91 -9.35
CA ARG A 80 2.01 0.44 -9.39
C ARG A 80 2.13 -0.17 -7.99
N ILE A 81 2.81 0.52 -7.07
CA ILE A 81 2.86 0.12 -5.67
C ILE A 81 1.45 0.19 -5.08
N ILE A 82 0.72 1.31 -5.23
CA ILE A 82 -0.65 1.49 -4.74
C ILE A 82 -1.57 0.38 -5.28
N GLN A 83 -1.52 0.14 -6.59
CA GLN A 83 -2.32 -0.91 -7.22
C GLN A 83 -2.00 -2.30 -6.65
N THR A 84 -0.72 -2.59 -6.39
CA THR A 84 -0.29 -3.90 -5.89
C THR A 84 -0.62 -4.08 -4.41
N GLU A 85 -0.47 -3.02 -3.59
CA GLU A 85 -0.66 -3.04 -2.15
C GLU A 85 -2.13 -3.12 -1.73
N SER A 86 -2.99 -2.29 -2.33
CA SER A 86 -4.37 -2.12 -1.89
C SER A 86 -5.42 -2.36 -2.98
N SER A 87 -5.01 -2.61 -4.23
CA SER A 87 -5.91 -2.57 -5.40
C SER A 87 -6.67 -1.23 -5.49
N ASN A 88 -6.00 -0.13 -5.13
CA ASN A 88 -6.53 1.23 -5.08
C ASN A 88 -7.62 1.47 -4.01
N ASP A 89 -7.70 0.64 -2.97
CA ASP A 89 -8.64 0.81 -1.87
C ASP A 89 -7.98 1.62 -0.73
N PRO A 90 -8.38 2.88 -0.49
CA PRO A 90 -7.80 3.70 0.56
C PRO A 90 -8.12 3.20 1.98
N ASN A 91 -9.12 2.32 2.11
CA ASN A 91 -9.52 1.72 3.39
C ASN A 91 -9.00 0.28 3.53
N ALA A 92 -8.10 -0.16 2.64
CA ALA A 92 -7.55 -1.50 2.72
C ALA A 92 -6.85 -1.71 4.07
N GLU A 93 -7.14 -2.85 4.70
CA GLU A 93 -6.47 -3.29 5.92
C GLU A 93 -6.11 -4.77 5.80
N SER A 94 -4.83 -5.08 5.99
CA SER A 94 -4.35 -6.46 5.97
C SER A 94 -4.60 -7.16 7.31
N ARG A 95 -4.52 -8.49 7.34
CA ARG A 95 -4.66 -9.30 8.55
C ARG A 95 -3.63 -8.96 9.63
N VAL A 96 -2.51 -8.38 9.24
CA VAL A 96 -1.41 -8.00 10.14
C VAL A 96 -1.37 -6.50 10.43
N GLY A 97 -2.42 -5.75 10.01
CA GLY A 97 -2.64 -4.35 10.35
C GLY A 97 -1.88 -3.36 9.47
N ALA A 98 -1.47 -3.75 8.26
CA ALA A 98 -1.06 -2.79 7.24
C ALA A 98 -2.29 -2.03 6.73
N GLN A 99 -2.22 -0.70 6.52
CA GLN A 99 -3.38 0.13 6.23
C GLN A 99 -3.15 1.11 5.08
N GLY A 100 -4.24 1.38 4.36
CA GLY A 100 -4.36 2.41 3.34
C GLY A 100 -3.77 2.03 1.99
N LEU A 101 -3.68 3.01 1.09
CA LEU A 101 -3.29 2.83 -0.31
C LEU A 101 -1.94 2.13 -0.49
N MET A 102 -0.95 2.48 0.32
CA MET A 102 0.40 1.92 0.27
C MET A 102 0.68 0.94 1.42
N GLN A 103 -0.36 0.42 2.08
CA GLN A 103 -0.30 -0.64 3.11
C GLN A 103 0.78 -0.39 4.17
N ILE A 104 0.72 0.77 4.82
CA ILE A 104 1.70 1.18 5.82
C ILE A 104 1.47 0.43 7.15
N MET A 105 2.50 -0.28 7.62
CA MET A 105 2.49 -0.92 8.93
C MET A 105 2.56 0.10 10.06
N LYS A 106 1.91 -0.20 11.19
CA LYS A 106 1.91 0.64 12.40
C LYS A 106 3.32 0.97 12.89
N ASN A 107 4.20 -0.02 12.92
CA ASN A 107 5.58 0.19 13.38
C ASN A 107 6.38 1.05 12.40
N THR A 108 6.19 0.87 11.09
CA THR A 108 6.82 1.70 10.05
C THR A 108 6.31 3.14 10.12
N ALA A 109 5.01 3.36 10.33
CA ALA A 109 4.45 4.70 10.52
C ALA A 109 5.04 5.43 11.72
N LYS A 110 5.26 4.70 12.83
CA LYS A 110 5.77 5.24 14.10
C LYS A 110 7.28 5.53 14.05
N ASP A 111 8.03 4.64 13.43
CA ASP A 111 9.51 4.69 13.38
C ASP A 111 10.01 4.20 12.00
N PRO A 112 9.86 5.05 10.96
CA PRO A 112 10.25 4.67 9.61
C PRO A 112 11.76 4.58 9.40
N GLY A 113 12.55 5.28 10.19
CA GLY A 113 13.99 5.41 9.95
C GLY A 113 14.30 6.28 8.72
N PHE A 114 15.53 6.21 8.25
CA PHE A 114 16.03 6.79 6.99
C PHE A 114 15.76 8.29 6.78
N GLY A 115 15.50 9.05 7.86
CA GLY A 115 15.16 10.46 7.80
C GLY A 115 13.71 10.78 7.41
N VAL A 116 12.85 9.77 7.27
CA VAL A 116 11.42 9.95 7.01
C VAL A 116 10.71 10.35 8.30
N SER A 117 9.80 11.31 8.22
CA SER A 117 9.03 11.77 9.38
C SER A 117 7.92 10.78 9.73
N PRO A 118 7.72 10.44 11.02
CA PRO A 118 6.63 9.55 11.43
C PRO A 118 5.25 10.16 11.16
N ILE A 119 4.25 9.29 10.97
CA ILE A 119 2.84 9.69 10.92
C ILE A 119 2.04 9.00 12.02
N SER A 120 0.89 9.60 12.37
CA SER A 120 0.02 8.99 13.40
C SER A 120 -0.69 7.76 12.87
N GLU A 121 -1.16 6.90 13.78
CA GLU A 121 -1.88 5.67 13.43
C GLU A 121 -3.11 5.94 12.56
N LYS A 122 -3.89 6.99 12.89
CA LYS A 122 -5.07 7.39 12.10
C LYS A 122 -4.73 7.96 10.74
N ASP A 123 -3.55 8.56 10.56
CA ASP A 123 -3.13 9.15 9.29
C ASP A 123 -2.80 8.09 8.24
N ARG A 124 -2.64 6.82 8.64
CA ARG A 124 -2.44 5.71 7.71
C ARG A 124 -3.67 5.41 6.82
N LEU A 125 -4.88 5.83 7.25
CA LEU A 125 -6.11 5.73 6.48
C LEU A 125 -6.48 7.04 5.75
N ASP A 126 -5.72 8.11 5.96
CA ASP A 126 -5.84 9.33 5.16
C ASP A 126 -5.11 9.11 3.81
N PRO A 127 -5.80 9.12 2.67
CA PRO A 127 -5.19 8.77 1.39
C PRO A 127 -3.96 9.62 1.05
N VAL A 128 -4.04 10.94 1.28
CA VAL A 128 -2.95 11.87 0.95
C VAL A 128 -1.73 11.62 1.83
N LYS A 129 -1.94 11.51 3.13
CA LYS A 129 -0.86 11.27 4.09
C LYS A 129 -0.24 9.89 3.92
N ASN A 130 -1.06 8.89 3.59
CA ASN A 130 -0.61 7.53 3.32
C ASN A 130 0.31 7.50 2.08
N VAL A 131 -0.13 8.08 0.96
CA VAL A 131 0.66 8.11 -0.28
C VAL A 131 1.91 8.97 -0.12
N ARG A 132 1.82 10.14 0.52
CA ARG A 132 3.00 10.96 0.82
C ARG A 132 4.03 10.19 1.63
N PHE A 133 3.62 9.64 2.77
CA PHE A 133 4.50 8.87 3.64
C PHE A 133 5.09 7.64 2.92
N GLY A 134 4.24 6.86 2.25
CA GLY A 134 4.69 5.64 1.54
C GLY A 134 5.68 5.95 0.42
N SER A 135 5.47 7.04 -0.33
CA SER A 135 6.39 7.48 -1.38
C SER A 135 7.71 7.99 -0.81
N GLU A 136 7.69 8.77 0.28
CA GLU A 136 8.90 9.22 0.99
C GLU A 136 9.71 8.02 1.52
N TYR A 137 9.02 7.05 2.13
CA TYR A 137 9.65 5.83 2.64
C TYR A 137 10.25 4.97 1.52
N PHE A 138 9.53 4.76 0.42
CA PHE A 138 10.04 4.06 -0.75
C PHE A 138 11.27 4.76 -1.35
N ASN A 139 11.22 6.09 -1.50
CA ASN A 139 12.34 6.88 -2.00
C ASN A 139 13.57 6.82 -1.07
N ALA A 140 13.34 6.82 0.24
CA ALA A 140 14.42 6.66 1.21
C ALA A 140 15.09 5.29 1.10
N LEU A 141 14.31 4.21 0.92
CA LEU A 141 14.83 2.88 0.64
C LEU A 141 15.61 2.84 -0.68
N ARG A 142 15.07 3.44 -1.75
CA ARG A 142 15.72 3.53 -3.05
C ARG A 142 17.08 4.24 -2.97
N ASN A 143 17.15 5.32 -2.21
CA ASN A 143 18.42 6.05 -1.97
C ASN A 143 19.44 5.18 -1.21
N LYS A 144 19.00 4.34 -0.25
CA LYS A 144 19.90 3.41 0.46
C LYS A 144 20.48 2.32 -0.46
N PHE A 145 19.84 2.06 -1.59
CA PHE A 145 20.30 1.09 -2.59
C PHE A 145 20.82 1.80 -3.88
N GLY A 146 21.31 3.03 -3.77
CA GLY A 146 21.95 3.73 -4.89
C GLY A 146 21.02 4.04 -6.07
N GLY A 147 19.71 4.12 -5.83
CA GLY A 147 18.71 4.36 -6.87
C GLY A 147 18.08 3.09 -7.46
N ASP A 148 18.48 1.91 -7.00
CA ASP A 148 17.96 0.64 -7.50
C ASP A 148 16.50 0.40 -7.09
N ASN A 149 15.60 0.42 -8.08
CA ASN A 149 14.16 0.20 -7.86
C ASN A 149 13.85 -1.23 -7.43
N LYS A 150 14.56 -2.24 -7.94
CA LYS A 150 14.32 -3.64 -7.60
C LYS A 150 14.66 -3.91 -6.14
N LEU A 151 15.84 -3.46 -5.68
CA LEU A 151 16.24 -3.59 -4.28
C LEU A 151 15.35 -2.76 -3.35
N ALA A 152 14.92 -1.57 -3.76
CA ALA A 152 14.00 -0.75 -2.99
C ALA A 152 12.62 -1.40 -2.84
N LEU A 153 12.06 -1.99 -3.89
CA LEU A 153 10.81 -2.74 -3.86
C LEU A 153 10.91 -4.00 -3.00
N MET A 154 12.03 -4.73 -3.13
CA MET A 154 12.31 -5.86 -2.23
C MET A 154 12.32 -5.41 -0.77
N ALA A 155 12.97 -4.28 -0.46
CA ALA A 155 13.05 -3.76 0.90
C ALA A 155 11.70 -3.23 1.41
N TYR A 156 10.88 -2.68 0.53
CA TYR A 156 9.53 -2.24 0.86
C TYR A 156 8.65 -3.44 1.24
N ASN A 157 8.69 -4.52 0.47
CA ASN A 157 7.87 -5.71 0.68
C ASN A 157 8.46 -6.67 1.74
N TRP A 158 9.73 -7.00 1.64
CA TRP A 158 10.40 -8.01 2.50
C TRP A 158 11.08 -7.40 3.73
N GLY A 159 11.34 -6.11 3.70
CA GLY A 159 12.03 -5.37 4.75
C GLY A 159 13.53 -5.17 4.46
N TYR A 160 13.98 -3.94 4.73
CA TYR A 160 15.35 -3.49 4.48
C TYR A 160 16.43 -4.40 5.07
N GLY A 161 16.25 -4.84 6.33
CA GLY A 161 17.20 -5.71 7.01
C GLY A 161 17.36 -7.08 6.35
N ASN A 162 16.28 -7.64 5.80
CA ASN A 162 16.30 -8.91 5.09
C ASN A 162 17.04 -8.79 3.76
N VAL A 163 16.78 -7.72 3.00
CA VAL A 163 17.49 -7.47 1.73
C VAL A 163 18.99 -7.28 1.97
N ARG A 164 19.38 -6.51 2.98
CA ARG A 164 20.79 -6.37 3.33
C ARG A 164 21.48 -7.70 3.68
N LYS A 165 20.80 -8.54 4.46
CA LYS A 165 21.31 -9.89 4.78
C LYS A 165 21.42 -10.77 3.54
N TRP A 166 20.45 -10.68 2.64
CA TRP A 166 20.47 -11.40 1.38
C TRP A 166 21.65 -10.96 0.50
N ILE A 167 21.89 -9.65 0.37
CA ILE A 167 23.06 -9.11 -0.35
C ILE A 167 24.37 -9.60 0.27
N ALA A 168 24.52 -9.47 1.58
CA ALA A 168 25.71 -9.93 2.28
C ALA A 168 25.93 -11.45 2.19
N GLY A 169 24.87 -12.21 1.96
CA GLY A 169 24.89 -13.67 1.76
C GLY A 169 25.14 -14.13 0.32
N GLY A 170 25.50 -13.20 -0.58
CA GLY A 170 25.85 -13.52 -1.98
C GLY A 170 24.68 -13.45 -2.95
N SER A 171 23.55 -12.84 -2.56
CA SER A 171 22.41 -12.51 -3.44
C SER A 171 21.79 -13.70 -4.18
N ASP A 172 21.75 -14.85 -3.53
CA ASP A 172 21.16 -16.07 -4.07
C ASP A 172 19.66 -15.89 -4.40
N PRO A 173 19.25 -15.92 -5.68
CA PRO A 173 17.86 -15.68 -6.09
C PRO A 173 16.86 -16.66 -5.44
N ASP A 174 17.28 -17.90 -5.19
CA ASP A 174 16.42 -18.94 -4.60
C ASP A 174 16.05 -18.65 -3.13
N LYS A 175 16.71 -17.68 -2.51
CA LYS A 175 16.43 -17.24 -1.14
C LYS A 175 15.45 -16.07 -1.05
N ILE A 176 15.04 -15.51 -2.19
CA ILE A 176 14.02 -14.46 -2.20
C ILE A 176 12.66 -15.12 -1.96
N PRO A 177 11.84 -14.63 -1.01
CA PRO A 177 10.50 -15.17 -0.81
C PRO A 177 9.65 -15.08 -2.09
N SER A 178 8.89 -16.14 -2.38
CA SER A 178 8.02 -16.19 -3.56
C SER A 178 7.00 -15.03 -3.60
N GLU A 179 6.55 -14.56 -2.43
CA GLU A 179 5.71 -13.38 -2.31
C GLU A 179 6.43 -12.13 -2.83
N THR A 180 7.70 -11.95 -2.46
CA THR A 180 8.51 -10.82 -2.93
C THR A 180 8.80 -10.90 -4.42
N VAL A 181 9.07 -12.10 -4.95
CA VAL A 181 9.21 -12.31 -6.40
C VAL A 181 7.93 -11.90 -7.13
N GLY A 182 6.77 -12.41 -6.71
CA GLY A 182 5.49 -12.03 -7.31
C GLY A 182 5.14 -10.54 -7.16
N TYR A 183 5.62 -9.88 -6.10
CA TYR A 183 5.49 -8.44 -5.91
C TYR A 183 6.30 -7.67 -6.96
N LEU A 184 7.55 -8.07 -7.20
CA LEU A 184 8.40 -7.48 -8.23
C LEU A 184 7.81 -7.65 -9.62
N GLU A 185 7.32 -8.85 -9.96
CA GLU A 185 6.70 -9.14 -11.25
C GLU A 185 5.48 -8.25 -11.53
N LYS A 186 4.65 -8.01 -10.52
CA LYS A 186 3.47 -7.13 -10.65
C LYS A 186 3.84 -5.67 -10.91
N ILE A 187 4.92 -5.18 -10.31
CA ILE A 187 5.30 -3.77 -10.38
C ILE A 187 6.24 -3.50 -11.56
N LEU A 188 7.24 -4.33 -11.78
CA LEU A 188 8.27 -4.11 -12.79
C LEU A 188 8.02 -4.89 -14.08
N GLY A 189 7.19 -5.93 -14.03
CA GLY A 189 6.98 -6.89 -15.11
C GLY A 189 7.86 -8.14 -14.98
N PRO A 190 7.52 -9.23 -15.68
CA PRO A 190 8.15 -10.54 -15.51
C PRO A 190 9.64 -10.58 -15.91
N GLU A 191 10.05 -9.76 -16.86
CA GLU A 191 11.46 -9.73 -17.33
C GLU A 191 12.41 -9.12 -16.31
N SER A 192 11.92 -8.22 -15.47
CA SER A 192 12.74 -7.50 -14.47
C SER A 192 13.22 -8.36 -13.29
N THR A 193 12.61 -9.51 -13.09
CA THR A 193 13.04 -10.45 -12.04
C THR A 193 14.30 -11.23 -12.44
N MET A 194 14.62 -11.30 -13.73
CA MET A 194 15.77 -12.03 -14.28
C MET A 194 17.03 -11.15 -14.42
N GLU A 195 16.90 -9.83 -14.36
CA GLU A 195 18.07 -8.94 -14.43
C GLU A 195 18.74 -8.85 -13.06
N GLU A 196 20.08 -8.96 -13.06
CA GLU A 196 20.88 -8.69 -11.87
C GLU A 196 20.64 -7.25 -11.38
N PRO A 197 20.53 -7.00 -10.07
CA PRO A 197 20.38 -5.66 -9.53
C PRO A 197 21.53 -4.76 -9.98
N MET A 198 21.23 -3.60 -10.57
CA MET A 198 22.26 -2.65 -10.98
C MET A 198 23.02 -2.14 -9.74
N GLY A 199 24.33 -2.26 -9.73
CA GLY A 199 25.18 -1.59 -8.76
C GLY A 199 25.64 -2.41 -7.56
N MET A 200 25.47 -3.74 -7.56
CA MET A 200 25.98 -4.59 -6.47
C MET A 200 27.51 -4.48 -6.24
N ALA A 201 28.27 -4.00 -7.23
CA ALA A 201 29.72 -3.86 -7.14
C ALA A 201 30.19 -2.64 -6.31
N SER A 202 29.31 -1.76 -5.88
CA SER A 202 29.67 -0.46 -5.27
C SER A 202 28.95 -0.13 -3.97
N LEU A 203 28.16 -1.03 -3.38
CA LEU A 203 27.55 -0.80 -2.09
C LEU A 203 28.58 -1.01 -0.99
N GLU A 204 29.36 0.04 -0.69
CA GLU A 204 30.12 0.11 0.56
C GLU A 204 29.09 0.13 1.71
N VAL A 205 29.14 -0.92 2.52
CA VAL A 205 28.28 -1.05 3.71
C VAL A 205 28.88 -0.14 4.78
N GLU A 206 28.53 1.13 4.79
CA GLU A 206 28.79 1.97 5.95
C GLU A 206 28.01 1.37 7.13
N ASP A 207 28.74 0.82 8.10
CA ASP A 207 28.23 0.39 9.40
C ASP A 207 27.82 1.59 10.25
N GLU A 208 26.74 2.26 9.90
CA GLU A 208 26.04 3.05 10.90
C GLU A 208 25.37 2.06 11.87
N VAL A 209 25.86 2.09 13.10
CA VAL A 209 25.31 1.36 14.25
C VAL A 209 23.86 1.82 14.44
N MET A 210 22.94 1.16 13.72
CA MET A 210 21.51 1.33 13.93
C MET A 210 21.13 0.51 15.16
N VAL A 211 20.89 1.21 16.25
CA VAL A 211 20.22 0.68 17.43
C VAL A 211 18.94 0.02 16.97
N SER A 212 18.98 -1.31 17.05
CA SER A 212 17.87 -2.26 17.04
C SER A 212 16.50 -1.71 16.64
N ASN A 213 16.23 -1.63 15.34
CA ASN A 213 14.86 -1.72 14.87
C ASN A 213 14.68 -3.13 14.31
N LYS A 214 14.03 -3.99 15.09
CA LYS A 214 13.61 -5.31 14.61
C LYS A 214 12.67 -5.06 13.44
N GLY A 215 13.20 -5.24 12.23
CA GLY A 215 12.50 -5.02 10.99
C GLY A 215 11.14 -5.71 11.04
N GLY A 216 10.10 -4.90 11.02
CA GLY A 216 8.75 -5.38 10.85
C GLY A 216 8.65 -5.96 9.45
N ARG A 217 8.69 -7.30 9.37
CA ARG A 217 8.26 -8.03 8.18
C ARG A 217 6.83 -7.59 7.89
N ILE A 218 6.56 -7.11 6.69
CA ILE A 218 5.21 -7.02 6.18
C ILE A 218 4.77 -8.47 5.95
N GLU A 219 4.21 -9.10 6.99
CA GLU A 219 3.54 -10.39 6.84
C GLU A 219 2.11 -10.08 6.41
N ARG A 220 1.81 -10.43 5.16
CA ARG A 220 0.46 -10.32 4.58
C ARG A 220 -0.41 -11.52 4.89
#